data_53a098890be0cb6f65b6c75bc9b917c7
#
_entry.id   53a098890be0cb6f65b6c75bc9b917c7
#
_cell.length_a   1.000
_cell.length_b   1.000
_cell.length_c   1.000
_cell.angle_alpha   90.00
_cell.angle_beta   90.00
_cell.angle_gamma   90.00
#
_symmetry.space_group_name_H-M   'P 1'
#
loop_
_entity.id
_entity.type
_entity.pdbx_description
1 polymer ?
#
loop_
_entity_poly.entity_id
_entity_poly.type
_entity_poly.pdbx_seq_one_letter_code
_entity_poly.pdbx_strand_id
1 'polypeptide(L)'
;PELVQKVKTAYDSLLDMKREEVAENIRQCMQDVHQLASEARDAGTLLHQADDHFVNKREAAKTATSLTELDAMITQLLNYKDTICRRMEVMSASRQQEAQKPTPAAPEKPGTPAPKPPKIMTVRRYDLCSVKRLQSKEDIDKYVEAIREKLVKTLESCDGVQIN
;
A
#
# COMPACT_ATOMS: atom_id res chain seq x y z
N PRO A 1 47.43 11.08 14.71
CA PRO A 1 46.76 9.89 15.23
C PRO A 1 45.42 10.25 15.92
N GLU A 2 45.36 11.30 16.73
CA GLU A 2 44.18 11.70 17.51
C GLU A 2 43.00 12.16 16.67
N LEU A 3 43.20 12.91 15.59
CA LEU A 3 42.15 13.37 14.67
C LEU A 3 41.49 12.20 13.95
N VAL A 4 42.28 11.23 13.50
CA VAL A 4 41.79 10.03 12.84
C VAL A 4 40.89 9.22 13.78
N GLN A 5 41.29 9.10 15.04
CA GLN A 5 40.50 8.40 16.05
C GLN A 5 39.19 9.13 16.34
N LYS A 6 39.20 10.46 16.45
CA LYS A 6 37.97 11.25 16.62
C LYS A 6 36.99 11.08 15.44
N VAL A 7 37.50 11.12 14.20
CA VAL A 7 36.69 10.90 13.00
C VAL A 7 36.10 9.49 13.00
N LYS A 8 36.90 8.47 13.31
CA LYS A 8 36.41 7.09 13.39
C LYS A 8 35.30 6.94 14.43
N THR A 9 35.52 7.46 15.65
CA THR A 9 34.50 7.39 16.71
C THR A 9 33.19 8.10 16.30
N ALA A 10 33.29 9.27 15.64
CA ALA A 10 32.12 9.99 15.14
C ALA A 10 31.39 9.21 14.07
N TYR A 11 32.12 8.58 13.14
CA TYR A 11 31.53 7.74 12.10
C TYR A 11 30.83 6.50 12.69
N ASP A 12 31.47 5.81 13.63
CA ASP A 12 30.89 4.65 14.31
C ASP A 12 29.60 5.04 15.05
N SER A 13 29.58 6.20 15.72
CA SER A 13 28.37 6.72 16.37
C SER A 13 27.24 7.02 15.36
N LEU A 14 27.56 7.61 14.20
CA LEU A 14 26.57 7.85 13.14
C LEU A 14 26.04 6.54 12.57
N LEU A 15 26.90 5.55 12.41
CA LEU A 15 26.52 4.23 11.92
C LEU A 15 25.54 3.54 12.88
N ASP A 16 25.79 3.62 14.18
CA ASP A 16 24.91 3.06 15.20
C ASP A 16 23.56 3.79 15.26
N MET A 17 23.55 5.12 15.19
CA MET A 17 22.30 5.89 15.07
C MET A 17 21.49 5.49 13.83
N LYS A 18 22.17 5.26 12.70
CA LYS A 18 21.50 4.86 11.47
C LYS A 18 20.96 3.43 11.52
N ARG A 19 21.65 2.53 12.21
CA ARG A 19 21.14 1.17 12.48
C ARG A 19 19.87 1.19 13.31
N GLU A 20 19.82 2.06 14.34
CA GLU A 20 18.59 2.26 15.13
C GLU A 20 17.45 2.82 14.28
N GLU A 21 17.73 3.77 13.38
CA GLU A 21 16.73 4.29 12.46
C GLU A 21 16.16 3.19 11.56
N VAL A 22 17.02 2.32 11.03
CA VAL A 22 16.57 1.15 10.24
C VAL A 22 15.72 0.21 11.09
N ALA A 23 16.12 -0.08 12.33
CA ALA A 23 15.38 -0.94 13.23
C ALA A 23 13.99 -0.36 13.57
N GLU A 24 13.88 0.95 13.76
CA GLU A 24 12.61 1.65 13.95
C GLU A 24 11.70 1.55 12.71
N ASN A 25 12.26 1.80 11.51
CA ASN A 25 11.51 1.66 10.26
C ASN A 25 11.01 0.23 10.06
N ILE A 26 11.80 -0.79 10.40
CA ILE A 26 11.37 -2.19 10.35
C ILE A 26 10.19 -2.42 11.28
N ARG A 27 10.26 -1.93 12.52
CA ARG A 27 9.18 -2.09 13.51
C ARG A 27 7.89 -1.44 13.02
N GLN A 28 7.97 -0.24 12.47
CA GLN A 28 6.82 0.46 11.93
C GLN A 28 6.22 -0.27 10.72
N CYS A 29 7.06 -0.73 9.78
CA CYS A 29 6.62 -1.50 8.62
C CYS A 29 5.92 -2.81 9.04
N MET A 30 6.46 -3.53 10.02
CA MET A 30 5.83 -4.74 10.57
C MET A 30 4.46 -4.43 11.18
N GLN A 31 4.38 -3.37 11.99
CA GLN A 31 3.12 -2.96 12.61
C GLN A 31 2.04 -2.65 11.57
N ASP A 32 2.38 -1.86 10.53
CA ASP A 32 1.46 -1.51 9.45
C ASP A 32 0.96 -2.76 8.70
N VAL A 33 1.86 -3.68 8.37
CA VAL A 33 1.53 -4.94 7.67
C VAL A 33 0.66 -5.85 8.55
N HIS A 34 0.99 -5.99 9.84
CA HIS A 34 0.21 -6.79 10.78
C HIS A 34 -1.20 -6.21 11.00
N GLN A 35 -1.32 -4.89 11.09
CA GLN A 35 -2.61 -4.24 11.19
C GLN A 35 -3.49 -4.57 9.97
N LEU A 36 -2.95 -4.37 8.76
CA LEU A 36 -3.69 -4.67 7.53
C LEU A 36 -4.03 -6.17 7.42
N ALA A 37 -3.10 -7.04 7.79
CA ALA A 37 -3.32 -8.49 7.80
C ALA A 37 -4.43 -8.93 8.76
N SER A 38 -4.63 -8.22 9.88
CA SER A 38 -5.72 -8.50 10.83
C SER A 38 -7.11 -8.23 10.22
N GLU A 39 -7.18 -7.35 9.24
CA GLU A 39 -8.41 -7.01 8.50
C GLU A 39 -8.63 -7.93 7.29
N ALA A 40 -7.57 -8.59 6.80
CA ALA A 40 -7.58 -9.44 5.61
C ALA A 40 -7.57 -10.93 6.00
N ARG A 41 -8.72 -11.61 5.84
CA ARG A 41 -8.95 -13.00 6.32
C ARG A 41 -7.98 -14.09 5.86
N ASP A 42 -7.18 -13.90 4.80
CA ASP A 42 -6.23 -14.91 4.28
C ASP A 42 -4.84 -14.35 3.99
N ALA A 43 -4.47 -13.30 4.68
CA ALA A 43 -3.15 -12.70 4.56
C ALA A 43 -2.02 -13.52 5.23
N GLY A 44 -2.35 -14.67 5.87
CA GLY A 44 -1.39 -15.42 6.68
C GLY A 44 -0.09 -15.79 5.96
N THR A 45 -0.17 -16.25 4.71
CA THR A 45 1.03 -16.58 3.93
C THR A 45 1.85 -15.33 3.57
N LEU A 46 1.18 -14.22 3.18
CA LEU A 46 1.85 -12.96 2.88
C LEU A 46 2.44 -12.34 4.14
N LEU A 47 1.75 -12.44 5.27
CA LEU A 47 2.24 -11.98 6.56
C LEU A 47 3.51 -12.71 6.96
N HIS A 48 3.53 -14.02 6.86
CA HIS A 48 4.70 -14.83 7.18
C HIS A 48 5.89 -14.47 6.27
N GLN A 49 5.67 -14.31 4.97
CA GLN A 49 6.71 -13.84 4.03
C GLN A 49 7.24 -12.45 4.39
N ALA A 50 6.36 -11.56 4.84
CA ALA A 50 6.75 -10.22 5.26
C ALA A 50 7.58 -10.25 6.53
N ASP A 51 7.18 -11.03 7.52
CA ASP A 51 7.92 -11.18 8.77
C ASP A 51 9.33 -11.74 8.53
N ASP A 52 9.46 -12.79 7.72
CA ASP A 52 10.75 -13.35 7.34
C ASP A 52 11.64 -12.31 6.63
N HIS A 53 11.07 -11.52 5.73
CA HIS A 53 11.80 -10.46 5.04
C HIS A 53 12.30 -9.39 6.01
N PHE A 54 11.45 -8.91 6.92
CA PHE A 54 11.81 -7.88 7.90
C PHE A 54 12.84 -8.38 8.91
N VAL A 55 12.74 -9.63 9.35
CA VAL A 55 13.73 -10.27 10.23
C VAL A 55 15.09 -10.34 9.53
N ASN A 56 15.14 -10.79 8.29
CA ASN A 56 16.37 -10.87 7.51
C ASN A 56 17.01 -9.47 7.30
N LYS A 57 16.19 -8.44 7.03
CA LYS A 57 16.69 -7.06 6.91
C LYS A 57 17.22 -6.51 8.23
N ARG A 58 16.62 -6.86 9.36
CA ARG A 58 17.12 -6.48 10.69
C ARG A 58 18.49 -7.08 10.95
N GLU A 59 18.71 -8.34 10.64
CA GLU A 59 20.01 -8.99 10.80
C GLU A 59 21.06 -8.37 9.85
N ALA A 60 20.70 -8.10 8.60
CA ALA A 60 21.59 -7.41 7.65
C ALA A 60 21.97 -6.01 8.13
N ALA A 61 21.05 -5.25 8.73
CA ALA A 61 21.34 -3.91 9.27
C ALA A 61 22.36 -3.91 10.41
N LYS A 62 22.38 -4.95 11.26
CA LYS A 62 23.35 -5.08 12.34
C LYS A 62 24.78 -5.22 11.84
N THR A 63 24.96 -5.83 10.67
CA THR A 63 26.27 -6.10 10.08
C THR A 63 26.69 -5.09 9.02
N ALA A 64 25.79 -4.19 8.62
CA ALA A 64 26.07 -3.14 7.62
C ALA A 64 27.18 -2.20 8.12
N THR A 65 28.11 -1.88 7.24
CA THR A 65 29.29 -1.07 7.54
C THR A 65 29.28 0.30 6.87
N SER A 66 28.25 0.60 6.11
CA SER A 66 28.11 1.84 5.34
C SER A 66 26.78 2.53 5.62
N LEU A 67 26.81 3.84 5.82
CA LEU A 67 25.63 4.68 5.95
C LEU A 67 24.75 4.62 4.68
N THR A 68 25.38 4.62 3.51
CA THR A 68 24.66 4.52 2.22
C THR A 68 23.90 3.20 2.09
N GLU A 69 24.47 2.10 2.58
CA GLU A 69 23.81 0.79 2.60
C GLU A 69 22.56 0.83 3.50
N LEU A 70 22.67 1.42 4.68
CA LEU A 70 21.55 1.58 5.61
C LEU A 70 20.46 2.50 5.05
N ASP A 71 20.80 3.58 4.36
CA ASP A 71 19.83 4.45 3.67
C ASP A 71 19.09 3.70 2.54
N ALA A 72 19.82 2.91 1.77
CA ALA A 72 19.21 2.06 0.74
C ALA A 72 18.26 1.00 1.34
N MET A 73 18.60 0.45 2.52
CA MET A 73 17.72 -0.49 3.22
C MET A 73 16.40 0.14 3.61
N ILE A 74 16.38 1.37 4.12
CA ILE A 74 15.13 2.08 4.47
C ILE A 74 14.23 2.21 3.24
N THR A 75 14.79 2.64 2.10
CA THR A 75 14.04 2.74 0.85
C THR A 75 13.47 1.40 0.41
N GLN A 76 14.26 0.33 0.51
CA GLN A 76 13.83 -1.03 0.14
C GLN A 76 12.71 -1.54 1.07
N LEU A 77 12.80 -1.27 2.38
CA LEU A 77 11.77 -1.64 3.36
C LEU A 77 10.43 -0.99 3.06
N LEU A 78 10.42 0.32 2.77
CA LEU A 78 9.21 1.06 2.45
C LEU A 78 8.57 0.55 1.14
N ASN A 79 9.36 0.34 0.09
CA ASN A 79 8.88 -0.20 -1.18
C ASN A 79 8.32 -1.63 -1.02
N TYR A 80 8.98 -2.45 -0.21
CA TYR A 80 8.52 -3.80 0.07
C TYR A 80 7.20 -3.80 0.85
N LYS A 81 7.10 -2.98 1.92
CA LYS A 81 5.86 -2.78 2.67
C LYS A 81 4.70 -2.41 1.74
N ASP A 82 4.90 -1.38 0.91
CA ASP A 82 3.85 -0.94 -0.04
C ASP A 82 3.43 -2.05 -1.00
N THR A 83 4.37 -2.87 -1.45
CA THR A 83 4.07 -4.01 -2.32
C THR A 83 3.23 -5.06 -1.61
N ILE A 84 3.56 -5.41 -0.38
CA ILE A 84 2.82 -6.40 0.42
C ILE A 84 1.43 -5.88 0.76
N CYS A 85 1.31 -4.62 1.21
CA CYS A 85 0.02 -4.00 1.52
C CYS A 85 -0.91 -4.02 0.31
N ARG A 86 -0.44 -3.64 -0.89
CA ARG A 86 -1.25 -3.72 -2.12
C ARG A 86 -1.71 -5.13 -2.45
N ARG A 87 -0.86 -6.15 -2.24
CA ARG A 87 -1.25 -7.55 -2.47
C ARG A 87 -2.36 -7.98 -1.50
N MET A 88 -2.27 -7.60 -0.23
CA MET A 88 -3.31 -7.87 0.77
C MET A 88 -4.64 -7.19 0.41
N GLU A 89 -4.58 -5.92 -0.01
CA GLU A 89 -5.76 -5.17 -0.46
C GLU A 89 -6.44 -5.83 -1.68
N VAL A 90 -5.65 -6.25 -2.68
CA VAL A 90 -6.18 -6.94 -3.87
C VAL A 90 -6.84 -8.28 -3.50
N MET A 91 -6.24 -9.04 -2.59
CA MET A 91 -6.83 -10.30 -2.10
C MET A 91 -8.17 -10.06 -1.39
N SER A 92 -8.24 -9.02 -0.56
CA SER A 92 -9.47 -8.64 0.15
C SER A 92 -10.56 -8.18 -0.81
N ALA A 93 -10.22 -7.36 -1.83
CA ALA A 93 -11.15 -6.86 -2.84
C ALA A 93 -11.70 -7.97 -3.76
N SER A 94 -10.85 -8.91 -4.19
CA SER A 94 -11.25 -10.01 -5.07
C SER A 94 -12.32 -10.90 -4.43
N ARG A 95 -12.24 -11.11 -3.11
CA ARG A 95 -13.22 -11.91 -2.38
C ARG A 95 -14.54 -11.21 -2.13
N GLN A 96 -14.52 -9.90 -1.94
CA GLN A 96 -15.78 -9.14 -1.86
C GLN A 96 -16.58 -9.28 -3.16
N GLN A 97 -15.91 -9.37 -4.30
CA GLN A 97 -16.54 -9.61 -5.59
C GLN A 97 -17.03 -11.06 -5.74
N GLU A 98 -16.33 -12.06 -5.20
CA GLU A 98 -16.78 -13.46 -5.22
C GLU A 98 -17.95 -13.71 -4.26
N ALA A 99 -17.97 -13.06 -3.10
CA ALA A 99 -19.08 -13.15 -2.15
C ALA A 99 -20.38 -12.49 -2.67
N GLN A 100 -20.27 -11.59 -3.65
CA GLN A 100 -21.40 -10.94 -4.32
C GLN A 100 -21.85 -11.65 -5.59
N LYS A 101 -21.23 -12.76 -6.03
CA LYS A 101 -21.79 -13.60 -7.07
C LYS A 101 -23.04 -14.29 -6.53
N PRO A 102 -24.23 -14.07 -7.12
CA PRO A 102 -25.43 -14.75 -6.69
C PRO A 102 -25.23 -16.26 -6.86
N THR A 103 -25.42 -17.00 -5.77
CA THR A 103 -25.57 -18.47 -5.81
C THR A 103 -26.61 -18.82 -6.86
N PRO A 104 -26.38 -19.81 -7.74
CA PRO A 104 -27.41 -20.23 -8.69
C PRO A 104 -28.66 -20.64 -7.91
N ALA A 105 -29.68 -19.80 -7.94
CA ALA A 105 -30.95 -20.07 -7.31
C ALA A 105 -31.61 -21.26 -8.03
N ALA A 106 -32.17 -22.17 -7.23
CA ALA A 106 -33.08 -23.22 -7.69
C ALA A 106 -34.22 -22.61 -8.51
N PRO A 107 -34.85 -23.37 -9.45
CA PRO A 107 -35.77 -22.83 -10.42
C PRO A 107 -37.03 -22.28 -9.75
N GLU A 108 -37.15 -20.97 -9.69
CA GLU A 108 -38.37 -20.28 -9.28
C GLU A 108 -39.32 -20.05 -10.48
N LYS A 109 -40.58 -20.17 -10.16
CA LYS A 109 -41.74 -20.04 -11.04
C LYS A 109 -41.83 -18.65 -11.71
N PRO A 110 -42.42 -18.53 -12.92
CA PRO A 110 -42.51 -17.27 -13.64
C PRO A 110 -43.54 -16.31 -13.01
N GLY A 111 -43.07 -15.15 -12.57
CA GLY A 111 -43.97 -14.10 -12.13
C GLY A 111 -43.26 -12.99 -11.36
N THR A 112 -43.04 -11.87 -12.02
CA THR A 112 -42.66 -10.52 -11.60
C THR A 112 -41.21 -10.13 -11.95
N PRO A 113 -40.99 -9.06 -12.72
CA PRO A 113 -39.66 -8.59 -13.07
C PRO A 113 -38.98 -8.01 -11.80
N ALA A 114 -37.92 -8.69 -11.35
CA ALA A 114 -37.08 -8.21 -10.27
C ALA A 114 -36.36 -6.90 -10.67
N PRO A 115 -36.19 -5.92 -9.77
CA PRO A 115 -35.43 -4.71 -10.06
C PRO A 115 -33.99 -5.10 -10.41
N LYS A 116 -33.49 -4.55 -11.52
CA LYS A 116 -32.09 -4.76 -11.95
C LYS A 116 -31.16 -4.28 -10.85
N PRO A 117 -30.10 -5.07 -10.49
CA PRO A 117 -29.12 -4.61 -9.50
C PRO A 117 -28.44 -3.33 -9.99
N PRO A 118 -28.15 -2.36 -9.10
CA PRO A 118 -27.54 -1.10 -9.45
C PRO A 118 -26.15 -1.36 -10.07
N LYS A 119 -25.86 -0.73 -11.20
CA LYS A 119 -24.58 -0.82 -11.89
C LYS A 119 -23.58 0.11 -11.20
N ILE A 120 -22.77 -0.43 -10.29
CA ILE A 120 -21.70 0.31 -9.59
C ILE A 120 -20.40 0.14 -10.37
N MET A 121 -19.73 1.24 -10.71
CA MET A 121 -18.46 1.25 -11.41
C MET A 121 -17.33 1.64 -10.45
N THR A 122 -16.28 0.81 -10.37
CA THR A 122 -15.11 1.07 -9.54
C THR A 122 -14.07 1.84 -10.34
N VAL A 123 -13.66 3.01 -9.85
CA VAL A 123 -12.63 3.85 -10.46
C VAL A 123 -11.41 3.90 -9.55
N ARG A 124 -10.24 3.60 -10.09
CA ARG A 124 -8.98 3.65 -9.34
C ARG A 124 -8.46 5.08 -9.28
N ARG A 125 -7.81 5.46 -8.18
CA ARG A 125 -7.20 6.80 -8.02
C ARG A 125 -6.29 7.18 -9.18
N TYR A 126 -5.52 6.23 -9.70
CA TYR A 126 -4.60 6.45 -10.83
C TYR A 126 -5.30 6.71 -12.17
N ASP A 127 -6.55 6.26 -12.30
CA ASP A 127 -7.35 6.48 -13.50
C ASP A 127 -8.05 7.85 -13.48
N LEU A 128 -8.12 8.50 -12.31
CA LEU A 128 -8.79 9.78 -12.13
C LEU A 128 -7.98 10.94 -12.69
N CYS A 129 -6.66 10.94 -12.51
CA CYS A 129 -5.80 11.99 -13.05
C CYS A 129 -4.36 11.52 -13.27
N SER A 130 -3.74 11.95 -14.38
CA SER A 130 -2.36 11.63 -14.74
C SER A 130 -1.30 12.57 -14.13
N VAL A 131 -1.71 13.55 -13.34
CA VAL A 131 -0.79 14.51 -12.71
C VAL A 131 -0.01 13.82 -11.60
N LYS A 132 1.32 13.71 -11.79
CA LYS A 132 2.23 13.04 -10.84
C LYS A 132 2.79 13.96 -9.76
N ARG A 133 2.70 15.29 -9.92
CA ARG A 133 3.27 16.27 -8.99
C ARG A 133 2.49 17.56 -9.02
N LEU A 134 2.09 18.05 -7.86
CA LEU A 134 1.40 19.33 -7.67
C LEU A 134 2.41 20.33 -7.10
N GLN A 135 2.64 21.46 -7.76
CA GLN A 135 3.63 22.45 -7.35
C GLN A 135 3.03 23.85 -7.12
N SER A 136 1.82 24.08 -7.59
CA SER A 136 1.13 25.37 -7.46
C SER A 136 -0.34 25.17 -7.09
N LYS A 137 -0.98 26.26 -6.66
CA LYS A 137 -2.43 26.28 -6.41
C LYS A 137 -3.22 25.98 -7.68
N GLU A 138 -2.76 26.52 -8.81
CA GLU A 138 -3.36 26.28 -10.12
C GLU A 138 -3.28 24.79 -10.54
N ASP A 139 -2.21 24.10 -10.17
CA ASP A 139 -2.10 22.65 -10.40
C ASP A 139 -3.10 21.85 -9.57
N ILE A 140 -3.38 22.30 -8.35
CA ILE A 140 -4.39 21.71 -7.49
C ILE A 140 -5.78 21.92 -8.09
N ASP A 141 -6.11 23.13 -8.52
CA ASP A 141 -7.40 23.45 -9.11
C ASP A 141 -7.64 22.63 -10.38
N LYS A 142 -6.65 22.53 -11.27
CA LYS A 142 -6.71 21.67 -12.47
C LYS A 142 -6.87 20.19 -12.13
N TYR A 143 -6.18 19.72 -11.10
CA TYR A 143 -6.28 18.35 -10.65
C TYR A 143 -7.69 18.01 -10.13
N VAL A 144 -8.24 18.89 -9.31
CA VAL A 144 -9.59 18.72 -8.73
C VAL A 144 -10.65 18.75 -9.85
N GLU A 145 -10.52 19.67 -10.82
CA GLU A 145 -11.47 19.77 -11.93
C GLU A 145 -11.42 18.52 -12.84
N ALA A 146 -10.23 18.01 -13.14
CA ALA A 146 -10.07 16.78 -13.93
C ALA A 146 -10.69 15.55 -13.24
N ILE A 147 -10.55 15.45 -11.92
CA ILE A 147 -11.20 14.39 -11.13
C ILE A 147 -12.71 14.53 -11.19
N ARG A 148 -13.23 15.75 -10.97
CA ARG A 148 -14.64 16.06 -10.98
C ARG A 148 -15.29 15.70 -12.32
N GLU A 149 -14.73 16.15 -13.43
CA GLU A 149 -15.23 15.83 -14.78
C GLU A 149 -15.30 14.33 -15.02
N LYS A 150 -14.27 13.59 -14.61
CA LYS A 150 -14.20 12.15 -14.82
C LYS A 150 -15.21 11.39 -13.98
N LEU A 151 -15.42 11.82 -12.74
CA LEU A 151 -16.43 11.22 -11.85
C LEU A 151 -17.85 11.53 -12.35
N VAL A 152 -18.15 12.75 -12.78
CA VAL A 152 -19.45 13.12 -13.34
C VAL A 152 -19.74 12.28 -14.59
N LYS A 153 -18.78 12.19 -15.52
CA LYS A 153 -18.93 11.38 -16.73
C LYS A 153 -19.12 9.90 -16.45
N THR A 154 -18.49 9.38 -15.39
CA THR A 154 -18.67 7.98 -14.97
C THR A 154 -20.07 7.77 -14.38
N LEU A 155 -20.57 8.72 -13.57
CA LEU A 155 -21.92 8.68 -12.98
C LEU A 155 -23.04 8.73 -14.03
N GLU A 156 -22.81 9.38 -15.19
CA GLU A 156 -23.79 9.37 -16.31
C GLU A 156 -23.99 7.98 -16.91
N SER A 157 -23.04 7.06 -16.72
CA SER A 157 -23.05 5.70 -17.29
C SER A 157 -23.35 4.58 -16.27
N CYS A 158 -23.49 4.92 -14.98
CA CYS A 158 -23.70 3.97 -13.89
C CYS A 158 -24.52 4.58 -12.76
N ASP A 159 -25.08 3.71 -11.88
CA ASP A 159 -25.92 4.13 -10.75
C ASP A 159 -25.08 4.55 -9.51
N GLY A 160 -23.77 4.33 -9.54
CA GLY A 160 -22.85 4.69 -8.46
C GLY A 160 -21.39 4.49 -8.85
N VAL A 161 -20.48 5.26 -8.20
CA VAL A 161 -19.03 5.15 -8.39
C VAL A 161 -18.38 4.87 -7.06
N GLN A 162 -17.57 3.81 -7.01
CA GLN A 162 -16.71 3.49 -5.88
C GLN A 162 -15.29 3.88 -6.22
N ILE A 163 -14.63 4.66 -5.36
CA ILE A 163 -13.24 5.10 -5.52
C ILE A 163 -12.36 4.22 -4.63
N ASN A 164 -11.37 3.57 -5.25
CA ASN A 164 -10.37 2.73 -4.57
C ASN A 164 -8.95 3.28 -4.77
#